data_c5ac0bdb543a36aee9894c0070bc910a
#
_entry.id   c5ac0bdb543a36aee9894c0070bc910a
#
_cell.length_a   1.000
_cell.length_b   1.000
_cell.length_c   1.000
_cell.angle_alpha   90.00
_cell.angle_beta   90.00
_cell.angle_gamma   90.00
#
_symmetry.space_group_name_H-M   'P 1'
#
loop_
_entity.id
_entity.type
_entity.pdbx_description
1 polymer ?
#
loop_
_entity_poly.entity_id
_entity_poly.type
_entity_poly.pdbx_seq_one_letter_code
_entity_poly.pdbx_strand_id
1 'polypeptide(L)'
;EKKEPIDVAYDVDKINALLGIDVSEDEMCKYWEMVDLVPDKAKKCVHVPTWRQDILRLADLAEEVARFYGYDKIPTTLPSGEATQGGVSYQTSICNMIRNVIESYGFSEGMTYSFESPKAFDKLLIPKGDELRKAIEISNPLGVDYSIMRTTPLNGMLTSLSTNYNHRNKDVRLYEMANVYLPESLPLTKLPEEKMMLALGMYGQGDFFDMKGCVEAILDRLGITTGVTYEPKGEHSYLHPGRKADIMMDREVLGYLGEVHPEVADNYNLGTKTYVAVLDVAKLAEKANFDIKYQGVAKFPAVTRDISLVMKKTVLAGQIEEVIRKSGGKLLEDYHLFDIYEGENVGKDEKSLAYSIRFRAKDRTLEDKDVSAVMDKILKKLENLGVALRQ
;
A
#
# COMPACT_ATOMS: atom_id res chain seq x y z
N GLU A 1 -3.51 -44.88 -20.44
CA GLU A 1 -4.69 -45.59 -19.93
C GLU A 1 -5.75 -45.61 -21.04
N LYS A 2 -6.33 -46.81 -21.31
CA LYS A 2 -7.36 -46.94 -22.34
C LYS A 2 -8.67 -46.38 -21.79
N LYS A 3 -9.23 -45.37 -22.45
CA LYS A 3 -10.52 -44.82 -22.07
C LYS A 3 -11.64 -45.61 -22.72
N GLU A 4 -12.76 -45.74 -21.99
CA GLU A 4 -13.98 -46.35 -22.49
C GLU A 4 -15.00 -45.27 -22.81
N PRO A 5 -15.94 -45.50 -23.76
CA PRO A 5 -17.08 -44.62 -24.02
C PRO A 5 -17.92 -44.40 -22.76
N ILE A 6 -18.56 -43.27 -22.65
CA ILE A 6 -19.42 -42.94 -21.50
C ILE A 6 -20.82 -42.54 -21.96
N ASP A 7 -21.79 -42.72 -21.06
CA ASP A 7 -23.16 -42.23 -21.26
C ASP A 7 -23.39 -40.95 -20.47
N VAL A 8 -23.75 -39.88 -21.14
CA VAL A 8 -24.07 -38.61 -20.49
C VAL A 8 -25.58 -38.38 -20.56
N ALA A 9 -26.22 -38.27 -19.39
CA ALA A 9 -27.66 -38.02 -19.31
C ALA A 9 -28.02 -36.61 -19.81
N TYR A 10 -29.13 -36.50 -20.52
CA TYR A 10 -29.65 -35.20 -20.95
C TYR A 10 -31.11 -34.99 -20.51
N ASP A 11 -31.51 -33.71 -20.50
CA ASP A 11 -32.84 -33.25 -20.19
C ASP A 11 -33.12 -32.05 -21.11
N VAL A 12 -34.12 -32.24 -21.99
CA VAL A 12 -34.45 -31.26 -23.05
C VAL A 12 -34.86 -29.92 -22.45
N ASP A 13 -35.71 -29.97 -21.41
CA ASP A 13 -36.20 -28.73 -20.78
C ASP A 13 -35.06 -27.96 -20.08
N LYS A 14 -34.15 -28.69 -19.46
CA LYS A 14 -32.95 -28.05 -18.83
C LYS A 14 -32.02 -27.45 -19.85
N ILE A 15 -31.79 -28.11 -20.99
CA ILE A 15 -30.96 -27.56 -22.07
C ILE A 15 -31.61 -26.31 -22.63
N ASN A 16 -32.90 -26.35 -22.94
CA ASN A 16 -33.64 -25.18 -23.43
C ASN A 16 -33.63 -24.02 -22.43
N ALA A 17 -33.84 -24.33 -21.14
CA ALA A 17 -33.78 -23.31 -20.09
C ALA A 17 -32.39 -22.72 -19.93
N LEU A 18 -31.33 -23.55 -20.03
CA LEU A 18 -29.94 -23.09 -19.94
C LEU A 18 -29.56 -22.16 -21.10
N LEU A 19 -30.01 -22.49 -22.31
CA LEU A 19 -29.67 -21.74 -23.52
C LEU A 19 -30.67 -20.59 -23.81
N GLY A 20 -31.83 -20.57 -23.18
CA GLY A 20 -32.89 -19.60 -23.46
C GLY A 20 -33.52 -19.77 -24.84
N ILE A 21 -33.65 -21.02 -25.30
CA ILE A 21 -34.22 -21.40 -26.61
C ILE A 21 -35.34 -22.42 -26.44
N ASP A 22 -35.98 -22.78 -27.55
CA ASP A 22 -37.04 -23.81 -27.60
C ASP A 22 -36.74 -24.74 -28.80
N VAL A 23 -35.88 -25.72 -28.56
CA VAL A 23 -35.47 -26.73 -29.55
C VAL A 23 -36.03 -28.09 -29.16
N SER A 24 -36.62 -28.79 -30.14
CA SER A 24 -37.21 -30.12 -29.91
C SER A 24 -36.11 -31.17 -29.64
N GLU A 25 -36.48 -32.25 -28.95
CA GLU A 25 -35.58 -33.39 -28.72
C GLU A 25 -35.05 -33.97 -30.04
N ASP A 26 -35.92 -34.08 -31.04
CA ASP A 26 -35.53 -34.61 -32.34
C ASP A 26 -34.48 -33.78 -33.03
N GLU A 27 -34.50 -32.50 -32.83
CA GLU A 27 -33.52 -31.55 -33.41
C GLU A 27 -32.22 -31.58 -32.62
N MET A 28 -32.28 -31.63 -31.29
CA MET A 28 -31.10 -31.81 -30.44
C MET A 28 -30.34 -33.10 -30.80
N CYS A 29 -31.08 -34.20 -30.97
CA CYS A 29 -30.49 -35.47 -31.36
C CYS A 29 -29.78 -35.38 -32.72
N LYS A 30 -30.36 -34.69 -33.70
CA LYS A 30 -29.69 -34.45 -34.99
C LYS A 30 -28.38 -33.68 -34.84
N TYR A 31 -28.37 -32.66 -33.99
CA TYR A 31 -27.15 -31.87 -33.76
C TYR A 31 -26.05 -32.74 -33.14
N TRP A 32 -26.37 -33.60 -32.15
CA TRP A 32 -25.42 -34.53 -31.56
C TRP A 32 -24.93 -35.56 -32.57
N GLU A 33 -25.83 -36.14 -33.42
CA GLU A 33 -25.43 -37.08 -34.46
C GLU A 33 -24.44 -36.46 -35.48
N MET A 34 -24.53 -35.15 -35.77
CA MET A 34 -23.60 -34.43 -36.66
C MET A 34 -22.14 -34.41 -36.17
N VAL A 35 -21.92 -34.70 -34.87
CA VAL A 35 -20.61 -34.76 -34.23
C VAL A 35 -20.30 -36.13 -33.63
N ASP A 36 -20.85 -37.17 -34.24
CA ASP A 36 -20.61 -38.57 -33.88
C ASP A 36 -21.02 -38.95 -32.44
N LEU A 37 -21.94 -38.18 -31.85
CA LEU A 37 -22.59 -38.55 -30.57
C LEU A 37 -23.84 -39.35 -30.89
N VAL A 38 -24.09 -40.41 -30.12
CA VAL A 38 -25.22 -41.32 -30.37
C VAL A 38 -26.31 -41.15 -29.28
N PRO A 39 -27.41 -40.43 -29.55
CA PRO A 39 -28.48 -40.24 -28.58
C PRO A 39 -29.32 -41.52 -28.39
N ASP A 40 -29.62 -41.86 -27.14
CA ASP A 40 -30.61 -42.91 -26.75
C ASP A 40 -31.82 -42.21 -26.08
N LYS A 41 -32.85 -41.98 -26.87
CA LYS A 41 -34.09 -41.31 -26.39
C LYS A 41 -34.82 -42.10 -25.32
N ALA A 42 -34.71 -43.43 -25.34
CA ALA A 42 -35.39 -44.27 -24.36
C ALA A 42 -34.76 -44.17 -22.98
N LYS A 43 -33.43 -44.04 -22.93
CA LYS A 43 -32.66 -43.85 -21.69
C LYS A 43 -32.41 -42.41 -21.33
N LYS A 44 -32.75 -41.46 -22.22
CA LYS A 44 -32.41 -40.02 -22.04
C LYS A 44 -30.90 -39.79 -21.80
N CYS A 45 -30.08 -40.43 -22.59
CA CYS A 45 -28.61 -40.28 -22.55
C CYS A 45 -28.03 -40.18 -23.96
N VAL A 46 -26.80 -39.66 -24.04
CA VAL A 46 -25.99 -39.66 -25.25
C VAL A 46 -24.75 -40.52 -25.01
N HIS A 47 -24.54 -41.49 -25.90
CA HIS A 47 -23.29 -42.28 -25.90
C HIS A 47 -22.16 -41.45 -26.49
N VAL A 48 -21.14 -41.16 -25.67
CA VAL A 48 -20.04 -40.30 -26.03
C VAL A 48 -18.82 -41.16 -26.36
N PRO A 49 -18.27 -41.04 -27.59
CA PRO A 49 -17.11 -41.82 -28.00
C PRO A 49 -15.84 -41.37 -27.31
N THR A 50 -14.78 -42.23 -27.29
CA THR A 50 -13.55 -42.00 -26.55
C THR A 50 -12.74 -40.79 -26.99
N TRP A 51 -12.94 -40.29 -28.20
CA TRP A 51 -12.24 -39.08 -28.71
C TRP A 51 -12.90 -37.77 -28.29
N ARG A 52 -14.17 -37.77 -27.81
CA ARG A 52 -14.87 -36.60 -27.25
C ARG A 52 -14.73 -36.57 -25.73
N GLN A 53 -13.50 -36.33 -25.26
CA GLN A 53 -13.18 -36.29 -23.84
C GLN A 53 -13.63 -34.99 -23.14
N ASP A 54 -14.09 -34.05 -23.91
CA ASP A 54 -14.65 -32.77 -23.51
C ASP A 54 -16.09 -32.90 -23.02
N ILE A 55 -16.83 -33.92 -23.44
CA ILE A 55 -18.27 -34.10 -23.13
C ILE A 55 -18.41 -35.04 -21.91
N LEU A 56 -18.68 -34.47 -20.74
CA LEU A 56 -18.76 -35.18 -19.47
C LEU A 56 -20.11 -34.99 -18.75
N ARG A 57 -20.86 -33.96 -19.13
CA ARG A 57 -22.10 -33.54 -18.44
C ARG A 57 -23.07 -32.84 -19.37
N LEU A 58 -24.33 -32.60 -18.85
CA LEU A 58 -25.39 -31.96 -19.60
C LEU A 58 -24.99 -30.61 -20.24
N ALA A 59 -24.19 -29.80 -19.54
CA ALA A 59 -23.78 -28.52 -20.06
C ALA A 59 -22.93 -28.63 -21.34
N ASP A 60 -22.12 -29.69 -21.44
CA ASP A 60 -21.29 -29.93 -22.62
C ASP A 60 -22.17 -30.40 -23.82
N LEU A 61 -23.21 -31.16 -23.55
CA LEU A 61 -24.23 -31.48 -24.57
C LEU A 61 -25.05 -30.25 -25.01
N ALA A 62 -25.36 -29.35 -24.08
CA ALA A 62 -26.02 -28.08 -24.38
C ALA A 62 -25.12 -27.16 -25.24
N GLU A 63 -23.81 -27.16 -25.05
CA GLU A 63 -22.85 -26.42 -25.88
C GLU A 63 -22.96 -26.89 -27.36
N GLU A 64 -22.98 -28.19 -27.59
CA GLU A 64 -23.13 -28.71 -28.94
C GLU A 64 -24.46 -28.29 -29.58
N VAL A 65 -25.54 -28.29 -28.82
CA VAL A 65 -26.84 -27.78 -29.30
C VAL A 65 -26.74 -26.29 -29.64
N ALA A 66 -26.17 -25.47 -28.76
CA ALA A 66 -26.01 -24.04 -28.99
C ALA A 66 -25.17 -23.73 -30.24
N ARG A 67 -24.10 -24.50 -30.44
CA ARG A 67 -23.20 -24.34 -31.58
C ARG A 67 -23.85 -24.60 -32.92
N PHE A 68 -24.67 -25.66 -33.00
CA PHE A 68 -25.40 -25.99 -34.25
C PHE A 68 -26.69 -25.18 -34.43
N TYR A 69 -27.35 -24.81 -33.33
CA TYR A 69 -28.49 -23.89 -33.36
C TYR A 69 -28.05 -22.52 -33.90
N GLY A 70 -26.84 -22.06 -33.50
CA GLY A 70 -26.23 -20.79 -33.83
C GLY A 70 -26.32 -19.80 -32.69
N TYR A 71 -25.18 -19.38 -32.16
CA TYR A 71 -25.07 -18.40 -31.06
C TYR A 71 -25.72 -17.05 -31.40
N ASP A 72 -25.71 -16.67 -32.68
CA ASP A 72 -26.35 -15.45 -33.22
C ASP A 72 -27.88 -15.47 -33.10
N LYS A 73 -28.49 -16.67 -33.00
CA LYS A 73 -29.95 -16.84 -32.87
C LYS A 73 -30.41 -16.90 -31.41
N ILE A 74 -29.47 -17.09 -30.46
CA ILE A 74 -29.83 -17.14 -29.04
C ILE A 74 -30.17 -15.71 -28.58
N PRO A 75 -31.39 -15.49 -28.02
CA PRO A 75 -31.83 -14.16 -27.65
C PRO A 75 -31.02 -13.59 -26.50
N THR A 76 -30.69 -12.31 -26.57
CA THR A 76 -30.11 -11.60 -25.45
C THR A 76 -31.16 -11.32 -24.40
N THR A 77 -30.94 -11.74 -23.17
CA THR A 77 -31.82 -11.50 -22.03
C THR A 77 -31.16 -10.59 -20.99
N LEU A 78 -31.98 -9.85 -20.27
CA LEU A 78 -31.48 -9.09 -19.11
C LEU A 78 -31.30 -10.04 -17.92
N PRO A 79 -30.21 -9.89 -17.14
CA PRO A 79 -30.07 -10.62 -15.89
C PRO A 79 -31.28 -10.33 -14.97
N SER A 80 -31.82 -11.34 -14.35
CA SER A 80 -32.85 -11.19 -13.31
C SER A 80 -32.36 -11.80 -12.00
N GLY A 81 -32.60 -11.10 -10.90
CA GLY A 81 -32.19 -11.54 -9.56
C GLY A 81 -32.69 -10.57 -8.50
N GLU A 82 -32.63 -11.00 -7.27
CA GLU A 82 -32.92 -10.10 -6.16
C GLU A 82 -31.91 -8.98 -6.09
N ALA A 83 -32.41 -7.75 -5.86
CA ALA A 83 -31.51 -6.62 -5.63
C ALA A 83 -30.79 -6.79 -4.29
N THR A 84 -29.47 -6.78 -4.33
CA THR A 84 -28.63 -6.82 -3.14
C THR A 84 -28.01 -5.46 -2.90
N GLN A 85 -27.75 -5.14 -1.62
CA GLN A 85 -27.02 -3.92 -1.28
C GLN A 85 -25.56 -4.09 -1.70
N GLY A 86 -25.13 -3.30 -2.68
CA GLY A 86 -23.74 -3.24 -3.09
C GLY A 86 -22.87 -2.49 -2.06
N GLY A 87 -21.57 -2.77 -2.05
CA GLY A 87 -20.60 -2.10 -1.18
C GLY A 87 -19.23 -2.73 -1.27
N VAL A 88 -18.27 -2.06 -0.67
CA VAL A 88 -16.89 -2.56 -0.50
C VAL A 88 -16.61 -2.86 0.96
N SER A 89 -15.70 -3.79 1.23
CA SER A 89 -15.25 -4.06 2.59
C SER A 89 -14.55 -2.85 3.19
N TYR A 90 -14.47 -2.79 4.53
CA TYR A 90 -13.74 -1.74 5.23
C TYR A 90 -12.29 -1.64 4.73
N GLN A 91 -11.61 -2.77 4.60
CA GLN A 91 -10.23 -2.81 4.11
C GLN A 91 -10.10 -2.29 2.68
N THR A 92 -11.01 -2.67 1.78
CA THR A 92 -11.04 -2.14 0.41
C THR A 92 -11.27 -0.62 0.42
N SER A 93 -12.14 -0.12 1.30
CA SER A 93 -12.37 1.32 1.46
C SER A 93 -11.10 2.06 1.89
N ILE A 94 -10.37 1.52 2.87
CA ILE A 94 -9.06 2.07 3.31
C ILE A 94 -8.07 2.09 2.15
N CYS A 95 -7.90 0.98 1.43
CA CYS A 95 -7.00 0.92 0.27
C CYS A 95 -7.36 1.96 -0.79
N ASN A 96 -8.65 2.15 -1.08
CA ASN A 96 -9.10 3.15 -2.04
C ASN A 96 -8.82 4.58 -1.57
N MET A 97 -9.00 4.88 -0.27
CA MET A 97 -8.65 6.18 0.29
C MET A 97 -7.14 6.45 0.16
N ILE A 98 -6.30 5.46 0.45
CA ILE A 98 -4.84 5.55 0.33
C ILE A 98 -4.45 5.79 -1.13
N ARG A 99 -4.98 5.01 -2.10
CA ARG A 99 -4.72 5.21 -3.53
C ARG A 99 -5.05 6.62 -4.00
N ASN A 100 -6.23 7.10 -3.67
CA ASN A 100 -6.67 8.46 -4.06
C ASN A 100 -5.72 9.55 -3.59
N VAL A 101 -5.16 9.42 -2.38
CA VAL A 101 -4.15 10.37 -1.86
C VAL A 101 -2.86 10.26 -2.68
N ILE A 102 -2.33 9.06 -2.83
CA ILE A 102 -1.04 8.83 -3.48
C ILE A 102 -1.07 9.30 -4.94
N GLU A 103 -2.14 9.00 -5.66
CA GLU A 103 -2.35 9.43 -7.05
C GLU A 103 -2.43 10.94 -7.16
N SER A 104 -3.01 11.65 -6.16
CA SER A 104 -3.01 13.11 -6.12
C SER A 104 -1.62 13.72 -5.89
N TYR A 105 -0.67 12.93 -5.34
CA TYR A 105 0.74 13.29 -5.23
C TYR A 105 1.57 12.91 -6.47
N GLY A 106 0.91 12.47 -7.53
CA GLY A 106 1.54 12.17 -8.82
C GLY A 106 2.21 10.79 -8.91
N PHE A 107 1.88 9.86 -8.02
CA PHE A 107 2.34 8.49 -8.11
C PHE A 107 1.45 7.67 -9.05
N SER A 108 2.05 6.74 -9.79
CA SER A 108 1.37 5.75 -10.63
C SER A 108 1.43 4.37 -9.98
N GLU A 109 0.33 3.61 -10.09
CA GLU A 109 0.31 2.24 -9.57
C GLU A 109 1.18 1.31 -10.41
N GLY A 110 2.02 0.55 -9.75
CA GLY A 110 2.76 -0.56 -10.32
C GLY A 110 2.29 -1.88 -9.72
N MET A 111 2.42 -2.95 -10.49
CA MET A 111 2.19 -4.31 -10.00
C MET A 111 3.39 -5.17 -10.37
N THR A 112 4.05 -5.70 -9.36
CA THR A 112 5.20 -6.58 -9.54
C THR A 112 4.87 -8.01 -9.13
N TYR A 113 5.68 -8.98 -9.57
CA TYR A 113 5.48 -10.36 -9.18
C TYR A 113 5.71 -10.56 -7.68
N SER A 114 4.91 -11.45 -7.07
CA SER A 114 5.14 -11.94 -5.70
C SER A 114 6.31 -12.92 -5.62
N PHE A 115 6.82 -13.35 -6.74
CA PHE A 115 7.97 -14.25 -6.88
C PHE A 115 9.23 -13.44 -7.17
N GLU A 116 10.31 -13.78 -6.49
CA GLU A 116 11.58 -13.07 -6.69
C GLU A 116 12.79 -13.99 -6.57
N SER A 117 13.95 -13.45 -6.87
CA SER A 117 15.22 -14.13 -6.74
C SER A 117 15.73 -14.06 -5.29
N PRO A 118 16.31 -15.13 -4.74
CA PRO A 118 17.04 -15.08 -3.47
C PRO A 118 18.16 -14.04 -3.44
N LYS A 119 18.69 -13.64 -4.61
CA LYS A 119 19.69 -12.57 -4.76
C LYS A 119 19.14 -11.19 -4.37
N ALA A 120 17.81 -11.01 -4.30
CA ALA A 120 17.18 -9.76 -3.86
C ALA A 120 17.66 -9.33 -2.49
N PHE A 121 17.84 -10.26 -1.57
CA PHE A 121 18.32 -9.98 -0.22
C PHE A 121 19.75 -9.41 -0.21
N ASP A 122 20.64 -9.94 -1.06
CA ASP A 122 22.01 -9.43 -1.17
C ASP A 122 22.04 -8.08 -1.85
N LYS A 123 21.22 -7.85 -2.89
CA LYS A 123 21.06 -6.53 -3.52
C LYS A 123 20.57 -5.47 -2.54
N LEU A 124 19.66 -5.83 -1.63
CA LEU A 124 19.13 -4.97 -0.59
C LEU A 124 20.03 -4.86 0.65
N LEU A 125 21.22 -5.50 0.64
CA LEU A 125 22.15 -5.55 1.78
C LEU A 125 21.52 -6.12 3.06
N ILE A 126 20.50 -6.94 2.95
CA ILE A 126 19.85 -7.55 4.10
C ILE A 126 20.80 -8.55 4.76
N PRO A 127 21.09 -8.44 6.07
CA PRO A 127 22.03 -9.32 6.78
C PRO A 127 21.63 -10.79 6.68
N LYS A 128 22.63 -11.71 6.68
CA LYS A 128 22.38 -13.16 6.52
C LYS A 128 21.49 -13.77 7.62
N GLY A 129 21.43 -13.18 8.80
CA GLY A 129 20.61 -13.64 9.92
C GLY A 129 19.26 -12.92 10.06
N ASP A 130 18.93 -12.06 9.13
CA ASP A 130 17.69 -11.26 9.17
C ASP A 130 16.46 -12.14 8.89
N GLU A 131 15.37 -11.87 9.61
CA GLU A 131 14.09 -12.56 9.47
C GLU A 131 13.52 -12.43 8.03
N LEU A 132 13.76 -11.31 7.34
CA LEU A 132 13.35 -11.13 5.96
C LEU A 132 13.93 -12.16 4.99
N ARG A 133 15.04 -12.81 5.35
CA ARG A 133 15.63 -13.90 4.54
C ARG A 133 14.92 -15.25 4.71
N LYS A 134 14.00 -15.36 5.65
CA LYS A 134 13.17 -16.57 5.79
C LYS A 134 12.07 -16.55 4.73
N ALA A 135 12.43 -16.82 3.49
CA ALA A 135 11.50 -16.84 2.37
C ALA A 135 11.03 -18.25 2.05
N ILE A 136 9.82 -18.36 1.56
CA ILE A 136 9.20 -19.61 1.11
C ILE A 136 9.77 -19.94 -0.26
N GLU A 137 10.32 -21.15 -0.43
CA GLU A 137 10.76 -21.65 -1.72
C GLU A 137 9.59 -22.23 -2.51
N ILE A 138 9.55 -21.94 -3.81
CA ILE A 138 8.53 -22.43 -4.74
C ILE A 138 8.99 -23.76 -5.31
N SER A 139 8.14 -24.80 -5.20
CA SER A 139 8.50 -26.17 -5.60
C SER A 139 8.72 -26.34 -7.11
N ASN A 140 8.03 -25.53 -7.93
CA ASN A 140 8.10 -25.54 -9.41
C ASN A 140 8.30 -24.14 -9.96
N PRO A 141 9.41 -23.45 -9.66
CA PRO A 141 9.62 -22.06 -10.04
C PRO A 141 9.79 -21.91 -11.56
N LEU A 142 9.45 -20.73 -12.08
CA LEU A 142 9.69 -20.35 -13.49
C LEU A 142 11.18 -20.25 -13.82
N GLY A 143 12.05 -20.20 -12.80
CA GLY A 143 13.50 -20.10 -12.88
C GLY A 143 14.06 -19.61 -11.55
N VAL A 144 15.39 -19.61 -11.40
CA VAL A 144 16.07 -19.20 -10.15
C VAL A 144 15.70 -17.77 -9.74
N ASP A 145 15.43 -16.89 -10.70
CA ASP A 145 15.09 -15.48 -10.44
C ASP A 145 13.63 -15.29 -9.98
N TYR A 146 12.83 -16.38 -9.92
CA TYR A 146 11.44 -16.42 -9.46
C TYR A 146 11.20 -17.59 -8.52
N SER A 147 12.19 -17.92 -7.68
CA SER A 147 12.19 -19.17 -6.91
C SER A 147 11.73 -19.02 -5.46
N ILE A 148 11.52 -17.81 -4.98
CA ILE A 148 11.01 -17.56 -3.62
C ILE A 148 9.83 -16.60 -3.63
N MET A 149 9.02 -16.68 -2.57
CA MET A 149 7.99 -15.66 -2.29
C MET A 149 8.64 -14.45 -1.63
N ARG A 150 8.25 -13.23 -2.05
CA ARG A 150 8.78 -11.98 -1.47
C ARG A 150 8.40 -11.81 -0.02
N THR A 151 9.33 -11.37 0.80
CA THR A 151 9.13 -10.98 2.20
C THR A 151 9.13 -9.47 2.40
N THR A 152 9.51 -8.73 1.38
CA THR A 152 9.45 -7.25 1.30
C THR A 152 9.09 -6.82 -0.12
N PRO A 153 8.35 -5.72 -0.31
CA PRO A 153 8.01 -5.23 -1.66
C PRO A 153 9.15 -4.45 -2.33
N LEU A 154 10.26 -4.19 -1.62
CA LEU A 154 11.31 -3.28 -2.09
C LEU A 154 12.03 -3.73 -3.34
N ASN A 155 12.29 -5.04 -3.50
CA ASN A 155 13.00 -5.54 -4.68
C ASN A 155 12.20 -5.27 -5.97
N GLY A 156 10.89 -5.53 -5.96
CA GLY A 156 9.99 -5.23 -7.08
C GLY A 156 9.95 -3.72 -7.37
N MET A 157 9.77 -2.89 -6.33
CA MET A 157 9.75 -1.44 -6.45
C MET A 157 11.06 -0.89 -7.04
N LEU A 158 12.21 -1.25 -6.48
CA LEU A 158 13.51 -0.78 -6.97
C LEU A 158 13.83 -1.27 -8.37
N THR A 159 13.41 -2.48 -8.73
CA THR A 159 13.54 -3.01 -10.10
C THR A 159 12.69 -2.20 -11.08
N SER A 160 11.47 -1.83 -10.71
CA SER A 160 10.59 -1.00 -11.54
C SER A 160 11.14 0.41 -11.73
N LEU A 161 11.66 1.02 -10.67
CA LEU A 161 12.35 2.32 -10.73
C LEU A 161 13.60 2.24 -11.62
N SER A 162 14.41 1.19 -11.46
CA SER A 162 15.60 0.92 -12.30
C SER A 162 15.24 0.79 -13.77
N THR A 163 14.19 0.06 -14.09
CA THR A 163 13.70 -0.08 -15.46
C THR A 163 13.36 1.27 -16.08
N ASN A 164 12.63 2.11 -15.35
CA ASN A 164 12.28 3.45 -15.78
C ASN A 164 13.53 4.35 -15.92
N TYR A 165 14.47 4.28 -14.99
CA TYR A 165 15.72 5.03 -15.03
C TYR A 165 16.55 4.67 -16.27
N ASN A 166 16.67 3.38 -16.58
CA ASN A 166 17.38 2.89 -17.78
C ASN A 166 16.69 3.29 -19.09
N HIS A 167 15.36 3.49 -19.07
CA HIS A 167 14.61 4.10 -20.17
C HIS A 167 14.72 5.63 -20.22
N ARG A 168 15.56 6.23 -19.38
CA ARG A 168 15.82 7.68 -19.30
C ARG A 168 14.61 8.53 -18.88
N ASN A 169 13.66 7.94 -18.20
CA ASN A 169 12.61 8.70 -17.52
C ASN A 169 13.25 9.51 -16.38
N LYS A 170 13.10 10.84 -16.42
CA LYS A 170 13.85 11.74 -15.51
C LYS A 170 13.22 11.88 -14.14
N ASP A 171 11.91 11.73 -14.05
CA ASP A 171 11.11 11.88 -12.84
C ASP A 171 10.08 10.78 -12.78
N VAL A 172 10.14 9.95 -11.74
CA VAL A 172 9.29 8.76 -11.59
C VAL A 172 8.82 8.65 -10.15
N ARG A 173 7.51 8.42 -10.01
CA ARG A 173 6.85 8.16 -8.74
C ARG A 173 5.94 6.94 -8.92
N LEU A 174 6.25 5.86 -8.23
CA LEU A 174 5.51 4.60 -8.29
C LEU A 174 5.02 4.18 -6.90
N TYR A 175 3.87 3.55 -6.86
CA TYR A 175 3.40 2.86 -5.67
C TYR A 175 2.88 1.46 -6.00
N GLU A 176 2.86 0.57 -5.01
CA GLU A 176 2.28 -0.76 -5.11
C GLU A 176 1.61 -1.14 -3.79
N MET A 177 0.38 -1.65 -3.87
CA MET A 177 -0.27 -2.39 -2.79
C MET A 177 0.13 -3.86 -2.93
N ALA A 178 1.09 -4.31 -2.15
CA ALA A 178 1.80 -5.55 -2.35
C ALA A 178 1.66 -6.52 -1.17
N ASN A 179 1.17 -7.73 -1.40
CA ASN A 179 1.27 -8.77 -0.38
C ASN A 179 2.72 -9.26 -0.26
N VAL A 180 3.17 -9.42 0.97
CA VAL A 180 4.37 -10.15 1.35
C VAL A 180 3.98 -11.42 2.10
N TYR A 181 4.85 -12.42 2.10
CA TYR A 181 4.56 -13.77 2.59
C TYR A 181 5.55 -14.15 3.67
N LEU A 182 5.07 -14.15 4.91
CA LEU A 182 5.91 -14.33 6.10
C LEU A 182 5.65 -15.71 6.72
N PRO A 183 6.58 -16.67 6.57
CA PRO A 183 6.42 -17.99 7.18
C PRO A 183 6.68 -17.93 8.68
N GLU A 184 5.86 -18.60 9.48
CA GLU A 184 6.14 -18.77 10.92
C GLU A 184 7.31 -19.76 11.13
N SER A 185 7.39 -20.77 10.27
CA SER A 185 8.47 -21.78 10.29
C SER A 185 8.80 -22.28 8.89
N LEU A 186 10.04 -22.70 8.68
CA LEU A 186 10.46 -23.40 7.47
C LEU A 186 11.03 -24.77 7.86
N PRO A 187 10.64 -25.89 7.18
CA PRO A 187 9.62 -25.96 6.14
C PRO A 187 8.23 -25.59 6.64
N LEU A 188 7.35 -25.16 5.72
CA LEU A 188 5.98 -24.76 6.07
C LEU A 188 5.20 -25.90 6.71
N THR A 189 4.59 -25.62 7.86
CA THR A 189 3.64 -26.52 8.54
C THR A 189 2.20 -26.02 8.44
N LYS A 190 2.03 -24.73 8.12
CA LYS A 190 0.75 -24.04 7.87
C LYS A 190 0.95 -22.95 6.81
N LEU A 191 -0.14 -22.39 6.32
CA LEU A 191 -0.09 -21.25 5.39
C LEU A 191 0.65 -20.08 6.05
N PRO A 192 1.45 -19.33 5.26
CA PRO A 192 2.15 -18.15 5.76
C PRO A 192 1.19 -17.02 6.11
N GLU A 193 1.65 -16.03 6.86
CA GLU A 193 0.98 -14.75 6.96
C GLU A 193 1.11 -14.00 5.63
N GLU A 194 -0.03 -13.67 5.02
CA GLU A 194 -0.11 -12.80 3.86
C GLU A 194 -0.41 -11.38 4.33
N LYS A 195 0.59 -10.53 4.25
CA LYS A 195 0.52 -9.18 4.79
C LYS A 195 0.56 -8.16 3.68
N MET A 196 -0.51 -7.36 3.58
CA MET A 196 -0.55 -6.26 2.60
C MET A 196 0.29 -5.09 3.06
N MET A 197 1.26 -4.72 2.25
CA MET A 197 2.14 -3.56 2.44
C MET A 197 1.87 -2.54 1.34
N LEU A 198 1.94 -1.26 1.68
CA LEU A 198 2.06 -0.19 0.71
C LEU A 198 3.53 0.13 0.50
N ALA A 199 4.01 0.00 -0.71
CA ALA A 199 5.33 0.45 -1.13
C ALA A 199 5.22 1.71 -1.98
N LEU A 200 6.02 2.73 -1.67
CA LEU A 200 6.20 3.95 -2.45
C LEU A 200 7.66 4.02 -2.89
N GLY A 201 7.90 4.48 -4.10
CA GLY A 201 9.25 4.72 -4.60
C GLY A 201 9.29 5.90 -5.55
N MET A 202 10.32 6.76 -5.43
CA MET A 202 10.48 7.89 -6.35
C MET A 202 11.95 8.28 -6.54
N TYR A 203 12.22 8.89 -7.68
CA TYR A 203 13.46 9.60 -7.98
C TYR A 203 13.19 10.78 -8.93
N GLY A 204 14.12 11.68 -9.07
CA GLY A 204 14.03 12.86 -9.96
C GLY A 204 13.72 14.12 -9.18
N GLN A 205 12.58 14.74 -9.43
CA GLN A 205 12.13 15.91 -8.67
C GLN A 205 11.54 15.47 -7.32
N GLY A 206 12.02 16.08 -6.27
CA GLY A 206 11.60 15.78 -4.91
C GLY A 206 12.71 15.17 -4.05
N ASP A 207 12.46 15.18 -2.76
CA ASP A 207 13.41 14.71 -1.77
C ASP A 207 12.74 13.87 -0.66
N PHE A 208 13.46 13.69 0.45
CA PHE A 208 12.93 12.98 1.63
C PHE A 208 11.64 13.61 2.15
N PHE A 209 11.53 14.93 2.11
CA PHE A 209 10.36 15.62 2.65
C PHE A 209 9.13 15.53 1.74
N ASP A 210 9.32 15.40 0.41
CA ASP A 210 8.21 15.09 -0.51
C ASP A 210 7.64 13.72 -0.23
N MET A 211 8.51 12.70 -0.02
CA MET A 211 8.06 11.36 0.37
C MET A 211 7.36 11.38 1.73
N LYS A 212 7.93 12.09 2.71
CA LYS A 212 7.35 12.25 4.04
C LYS A 212 6.00 12.96 3.96
N GLY A 213 5.88 14.02 3.18
CA GLY A 213 4.62 14.76 2.98
C GLY A 213 3.51 13.89 2.38
N CYS A 214 3.83 13.01 1.42
CA CYS A 214 2.88 12.03 0.90
C CYS A 214 2.42 11.06 1.99
N VAL A 215 3.34 10.54 2.81
CA VAL A 215 3.00 9.67 3.95
C VAL A 215 2.13 10.40 4.97
N GLU A 216 2.46 11.63 5.31
CA GLU A 216 1.66 12.46 6.23
C GLU A 216 0.24 12.70 5.69
N ALA A 217 0.10 12.94 4.39
CA ALA A 217 -1.22 13.10 3.77
C ALA A 217 -2.05 11.80 3.81
N ILE A 218 -1.41 10.63 3.67
CA ILE A 218 -2.09 9.33 3.86
C ILE A 218 -2.60 9.21 5.30
N LEU A 219 -1.74 9.48 6.28
CA LEU A 219 -2.09 9.41 7.71
C LEU A 219 -3.22 10.39 8.04
N ASP A 220 -3.14 11.63 7.56
CA ASP A 220 -4.18 12.65 7.75
C ASP A 220 -5.52 12.19 7.14
N ARG A 221 -5.50 11.68 5.90
CA ARG A 221 -6.71 11.17 5.23
C ARG A 221 -7.39 10.03 6.00
N LEU A 222 -6.59 9.23 6.70
CA LEU A 222 -7.08 8.14 7.55
C LEU A 222 -7.44 8.62 8.98
N GLY A 223 -7.31 9.93 9.27
CA GLY A 223 -7.58 10.51 10.58
C GLY A 223 -6.54 10.12 11.65
N ILE A 224 -5.35 9.69 11.23
CA ILE A 224 -4.20 9.38 12.10
C ILE A 224 -3.39 10.67 12.27
N THR A 225 -3.92 11.63 13.03
CA THR A 225 -3.37 12.99 13.13
C THR A 225 -2.59 13.27 14.41
N THR A 226 -2.63 12.37 15.38
CA THR A 226 -1.97 12.55 16.68
C THR A 226 -1.16 11.32 17.06
N GLY A 227 -0.09 11.53 17.84
CA GLY A 227 0.73 10.43 18.36
C GLY A 227 1.75 9.85 17.37
N VAL A 228 1.78 10.33 16.15
CA VAL A 228 2.77 9.90 15.15
C VAL A 228 4.11 10.58 15.40
N THR A 229 5.18 9.79 15.40
CA THR A 229 6.57 10.27 15.49
C THR A 229 7.43 9.61 14.40
N TYR A 230 8.51 10.28 14.05
CA TYR A 230 9.49 9.80 13.06
C TYR A 230 10.81 9.54 13.78
N GLU A 231 11.18 8.26 13.90
CA GLU A 231 12.37 7.83 14.66
C GLU A 231 13.52 7.45 13.71
N PRO A 232 14.68 8.13 13.78
CA PRO A 232 15.78 7.89 12.83
C PRO A 232 16.58 6.60 13.11
N LYS A 233 16.18 5.80 14.10
CA LYS A 233 16.97 4.69 14.65
C LYS A 233 16.71 3.32 14.03
N GLY A 234 15.76 3.19 13.11
CA GLY A 234 15.41 1.90 12.49
C GLY A 234 16.64 1.22 11.83
N GLU A 235 16.77 -0.08 12.02
CA GLU A 235 17.85 -0.90 11.43
C GLU A 235 17.47 -1.38 10.03
N HIS A 236 17.49 -0.46 9.07
CA HIS A 236 17.19 -0.76 7.66
C HIS A 236 18.48 -0.67 6.86
N SER A 237 19.10 -1.81 6.56
CA SER A 237 20.37 -1.90 5.80
C SER A 237 20.26 -1.34 4.38
N TYR A 238 19.07 -1.38 3.81
CA TYR A 238 18.75 -0.89 2.47
C TYR A 238 18.49 0.62 2.40
N LEU A 239 18.45 1.32 3.54
CA LEU A 239 18.29 2.77 3.60
C LEU A 239 19.57 3.48 4.02
N HIS A 240 19.72 4.72 3.57
CA HIS A 240 20.82 5.59 3.93
C HIS A 240 20.87 5.80 5.46
N PRO A 241 22.02 5.59 6.12
CA PRO A 241 22.10 5.58 7.59
C PRO A 241 21.67 6.88 8.27
N GLY A 242 21.81 8.02 7.59
CA GLY A 242 21.45 9.34 8.13
C GLY A 242 20.19 9.97 7.53
N ARG A 243 19.48 9.29 6.62
CA ARG A 243 18.29 9.84 5.95
C ARG A 243 17.18 8.80 5.86
N LYS A 244 16.76 8.34 7.03
CA LYS A 244 15.70 7.36 7.21
C LYS A 244 14.94 7.61 8.49
N ALA A 245 13.72 7.13 8.57
CA ALA A 245 12.93 7.13 9.80
C ALA A 245 11.93 5.97 9.82
N ASP A 246 11.72 5.41 11.01
CA ASP A 246 10.54 4.63 11.32
C ASP A 246 9.37 5.56 11.60
N ILE A 247 8.20 5.20 11.09
CA ILE A 247 6.94 5.88 11.34
C ILE A 247 6.29 5.17 12.53
N MET A 248 6.25 5.84 13.68
CA MET A 248 5.80 5.27 14.93
C MET A 248 4.47 5.87 15.38
N MET A 249 3.60 5.05 15.94
CA MET A 249 2.43 5.47 16.71
C MET A 249 2.27 4.57 17.93
N ASP A 250 2.10 5.15 19.12
CA ASP A 250 1.93 4.41 20.39
C ASP A 250 2.99 3.32 20.62
N ARG A 251 4.25 3.57 20.24
CA ARG A 251 5.39 2.63 20.28
C ARG A 251 5.31 1.50 19.26
N GLU A 252 4.36 1.51 18.36
CA GLU A 252 4.22 0.56 17.27
C GLU A 252 4.78 1.14 15.97
N VAL A 253 5.51 0.33 15.20
CA VAL A 253 6.00 0.71 13.87
C VAL A 253 4.88 0.52 12.87
N LEU A 254 4.43 1.60 12.24
CA LEU A 254 3.45 1.60 11.13
C LEU A 254 4.13 1.37 9.78
N GLY A 255 5.40 1.70 9.69
CA GLY A 255 6.20 1.61 8.47
C GLY A 255 7.52 2.38 8.61
N TYR A 256 8.18 2.56 7.49
CA TYR A 256 9.44 3.30 7.42
C TYR A 256 9.55 4.06 6.10
N LEU A 257 10.40 5.08 6.07
CA LEU A 257 10.76 5.80 4.85
C LEU A 257 12.22 6.23 4.88
N GLY A 258 12.78 6.50 3.71
CA GLY A 258 14.15 7.01 3.62
C GLY A 258 14.70 7.09 2.21
N GLU A 259 15.90 7.67 2.12
CA GLU A 259 16.74 7.58 0.94
C GLU A 259 17.31 6.16 0.85
N VAL A 260 17.30 5.58 -0.32
CA VAL A 260 17.90 4.26 -0.58
C VAL A 260 19.42 4.34 -0.33
N HIS A 261 19.98 3.30 0.29
CA HIS A 261 21.41 3.22 0.54
C HIS A 261 22.18 3.32 -0.79
N PRO A 262 23.28 4.11 -0.90
CA PRO A 262 24.00 4.27 -2.17
C PRO A 262 24.41 2.95 -2.82
N GLU A 263 24.93 2.00 -2.05
CA GLU A 263 25.31 0.67 -2.54
C GLU A 263 24.11 -0.13 -3.05
N VAL A 264 22.94 0.02 -2.40
CA VAL A 264 21.69 -0.59 -2.91
C VAL A 264 21.27 0.08 -4.23
N ALA A 265 21.35 1.39 -4.31
CA ALA A 265 21.05 2.10 -5.56
C ALA A 265 21.97 1.62 -6.70
N ASP A 266 23.27 1.44 -6.44
CA ASP A 266 24.23 0.88 -7.39
C ASP A 266 23.85 -0.57 -7.79
N ASN A 267 23.46 -1.42 -6.83
CA ASN A 267 23.04 -2.80 -7.09
C ASN A 267 21.81 -2.89 -8.01
N TYR A 268 20.98 -1.83 -8.05
CA TYR A 268 19.85 -1.69 -8.96
C TYR A 268 20.12 -0.79 -10.17
N ASN A 269 21.36 -0.35 -10.40
CA ASN A 269 21.75 0.59 -11.47
C ASN A 269 20.97 1.92 -11.44
N LEU A 270 20.68 2.42 -10.26
CA LEU A 270 20.01 3.70 -10.03
C LEU A 270 21.08 4.77 -9.74
N GLY A 271 21.53 5.49 -10.77
CA GLY A 271 22.54 6.54 -10.67
C GLY A 271 21.99 7.87 -10.11
N THR A 272 20.94 7.86 -9.32
CA THR A 272 20.30 9.04 -8.75
C THR A 272 19.79 8.77 -7.34
N LYS A 273 19.59 9.83 -6.56
CA LYS A 273 18.96 9.71 -5.24
C LYS A 273 17.54 9.15 -5.42
N THR A 274 17.26 8.10 -4.71
CA THR A 274 15.98 7.39 -4.75
C THR A 274 15.43 7.33 -3.33
N TYR A 275 14.16 7.59 -3.19
CA TYR A 275 13.45 7.58 -1.91
C TYR A 275 12.36 6.52 -1.95
N VAL A 276 12.20 5.82 -0.83
CA VAL A 276 11.17 4.79 -0.66
C VAL A 276 10.45 4.95 0.66
N ALA A 277 9.20 4.50 0.71
CA ALA A 277 8.47 4.27 1.94
C ALA A 277 7.74 2.94 1.86
N VAL A 278 7.64 2.25 2.99
CA VAL A 278 6.86 1.01 3.11
C VAL A 278 6.02 1.10 4.37
N LEU A 279 4.70 0.92 4.22
CA LEU A 279 3.74 0.99 5.31
C LEU A 279 2.90 -0.28 5.40
N ASP A 280 2.54 -0.65 6.61
CA ASP A 280 1.66 -1.77 6.93
C ASP A 280 0.20 -1.34 6.80
N VAL A 281 -0.47 -1.80 5.75
CA VAL A 281 -1.86 -1.39 5.45
C VAL A 281 -2.85 -1.88 6.52
N ALA A 282 -2.61 -3.05 7.13
CA ALA A 282 -3.47 -3.56 8.18
C ALA A 282 -3.40 -2.69 9.44
N LYS A 283 -2.19 -2.28 9.82
CA LYS A 283 -2.00 -1.35 10.95
C LYS A 283 -2.61 0.02 10.68
N LEU A 284 -2.44 0.54 9.46
CA LEU A 284 -3.09 1.79 9.07
C LEU A 284 -4.62 1.69 9.20
N ALA A 285 -5.21 0.57 8.75
CA ALA A 285 -6.64 0.34 8.85
C ALA A 285 -7.12 0.23 10.31
N GLU A 286 -6.33 -0.39 11.18
CA GLU A 286 -6.64 -0.50 12.63
C GLU A 286 -6.59 0.86 13.33
N LYS A 287 -5.61 1.71 12.98
CA LYS A 287 -5.42 3.03 13.59
C LYS A 287 -6.29 4.13 12.96
N ALA A 288 -6.94 3.88 11.82
CA ALA A 288 -7.77 4.86 11.14
C ALA A 288 -8.93 5.33 12.03
N ASN A 289 -9.17 6.63 12.05
CA ASN A 289 -10.23 7.24 12.85
C ASN A 289 -10.98 8.31 12.04
N PHE A 290 -12.21 8.01 11.70
CA PHE A 290 -13.10 8.89 10.93
C PHE A 290 -14.11 9.65 11.80
N ASP A 291 -13.96 9.64 13.13
CA ASP A 291 -14.81 10.40 14.06
C ASP A 291 -14.40 11.87 14.07
N ILE A 292 -14.87 12.61 13.06
CA ILE A 292 -14.59 14.04 12.90
C ILE A 292 -15.52 14.83 13.82
N LYS A 293 -14.95 15.54 14.80
CA LYS A 293 -15.69 16.43 15.69
C LYS A 293 -15.64 17.87 15.18
N TYR A 294 -16.80 18.43 14.89
CA TYR A 294 -16.90 19.81 14.50
C TYR A 294 -16.36 20.74 15.60
N GLN A 295 -15.48 21.65 15.22
CA GLN A 295 -15.03 22.75 16.07
C GLN A 295 -15.53 24.06 15.47
N GLY A 296 -16.27 24.83 16.29
CA GLY A 296 -16.78 26.14 15.86
C GLY A 296 -15.64 27.12 15.56
N VAL A 297 -15.94 28.09 14.70
CA VAL A 297 -15.00 29.18 14.39
C VAL A 297 -14.65 29.92 15.69
N ALA A 298 -13.34 30.20 15.85
CA ALA A 298 -12.84 30.88 17.03
C ALA A 298 -13.41 32.28 17.16
N LYS A 299 -13.94 32.64 18.34
CA LYS A 299 -14.57 33.97 18.62
C LYS A 299 -13.53 35.04 18.96
N PHE A 300 -12.38 34.66 19.49
CA PHE A 300 -11.34 35.55 19.98
C PHE A 300 -10.10 35.51 19.07
N PRO A 301 -9.36 36.63 18.91
CA PRO A 301 -8.15 36.65 18.10
C PRO A 301 -7.03 35.79 18.68
N ALA A 302 -6.21 35.25 17.80
CA ALA A 302 -4.98 34.59 18.20
C ALA A 302 -3.85 35.59 18.43
N VAL A 303 -2.86 35.20 19.22
CA VAL A 303 -1.58 35.88 19.39
C VAL A 303 -0.48 34.98 18.84
N THR A 304 0.32 35.47 17.91
CA THR A 304 1.46 34.73 17.34
C THR A 304 2.77 35.20 17.92
N ARG A 305 3.70 34.29 18.14
CA ARG A 305 5.08 34.55 18.57
C ARG A 305 6.03 33.74 17.70
N ASP A 306 6.96 34.42 17.07
CA ASP A 306 8.04 33.82 16.29
C ASP A 306 9.28 33.70 17.17
N ILE A 307 9.93 32.56 17.10
CA ILE A 307 11.18 32.29 17.81
C ILE A 307 12.19 31.66 16.87
N SER A 308 13.43 32.11 16.96
CA SER A 308 14.59 31.46 16.32
C SER A 308 15.42 30.75 17.37
N LEU A 309 15.68 29.48 17.15
CA LEU A 309 16.34 28.58 18.08
C LEU A 309 17.63 28.07 17.49
N VAL A 310 18.74 28.11 18.25
CA VAL A 310 20.03 27.50 17.87
C VAL A 310 20.24 26.24 18.68
N MET A 311 20.68 25.18 18.01
CA MET A 311 20.89 23.87 18.61
C MET A 311 21.90 23.04 17.84
N LYS A 312 22.42 21.98 18.46
CA LYS A 312 23.26 21.00 17.75
C LYS A 312 22.44 20.32 16.63
N LYS A 313 23.09 19.97 15.52
CA LYS A 313 22.47 19.26 14.38
C LYS A 313 21.83 17.93 14.78
N THR A 314 22.30 17.30 15.86
CA THR A 314 21.78 16.05 16.41
C THR A 314 20.42 16.19 17.08
N VAL A 315 20.00 17.42 17.46
CA VAL A 315 18.67 17.65 18.02
C VAL A 315 17.64 17.62 16.90
N LEU A 316 16.64 16.74 17.03
CA LEU A 316 15.58 16.59 16.02
C LEU A 316 14.51 17.67 16.18
N ALA A 317 13.94 18.14 15.05
CA ALA A 317 12.82 19.08 15.08
C ALA A 317 11.64 18.55 15.90
N GLY A 318 11.32 17.27 15.77
CA GLY A 318 10.26 16.63 16.56
C GLY A 318 10.45 16.71 18.08
N GLN A 319 11.69 16.77 18.58
CA GLN A 319 11.94 16.97 20.02
C GLN A 319 11.57 18.39 20.46
N ILE A 320 11.82 19.38 19.60
CA ILE A 320 11.43 20.78 19.83
C ILE A 320 9.90 20.89 19.83
N GLU A 321 9.28 20.31 18.82
CA GLU A 321 7.81 20.31 18.64
C GLU A 321 7.11 19.61 19.81
N GLU A 322 7.67 18.52 20.32
CA GLU A 322 7.15 17.84 21.49
C GLU A 322 7.18 18.75 22.75
N VAL A 323 8.27 19.50 22.92
CA VAL A 323 8.38 20.48 24.04
C VAL A 323 7.36 21.59 23.86
N ILE A 324 7.21 22.16 22.66
CA ILE A 324 6.22 23.20 22.34
C ILE A 324 4.82 22.69 22.67
N ARG A 325 4.45 21.52 22.14
CA ARG A 325 3.14 20.90 22.36
C ARG A 325 2.83 20.62 23.82
N LYS A 326 3.77 19.98 24.55
CA LYS A 326 3.57 19.64 25.95
C LYS A 326 3.58 20.87 26.88
N SER A 327 4.30 21.92 26.50
CA SER A 327 4.45 23.11 27.36
C SER A 327 3.43 24.19 27.05
N GLY A 328 2.98 24.28 25.79
CA GLY A 328 2.00 25.24 25.33
C GLY A 328 0.60 25.06 25.96
N GLY A 329 0.27 23.81 26.33
CA GLY A 329 -0.95 23.49 27.07
C GLY A 329 -2.23 23.89 26.33
N LYS A 330 -3.23 24.36 27.07
CA LYS A 330 -4.56 24.69 26.52
C LYS A 330 -4.60 25.96 25.66
N LEU A 331 -3.60 26.82 25.77
CA LEU A 331 -3.51 28.04 24.99
C LEU A 331 -2.82 27.85 23.65
N LEU A 332 -2.05 26.79 23.47
CA LEU A 332 -1.44 26.49 22.19
C LEU A 332 -2.52 26.08 21.20
N GLU A 333 -2.66 26.83 20.12
CA GLU A 333 -3.55 26.52 19.00
C GLU A 333 -2.81 25.75 17.91
N ASP A 334 -1.62 26.27 17.52
CA ASP A 334 -0.85 25.73 16.41
C ASP A 334 0.61 26.16 16.52
N TYR A 335 1.52 25.47 15.82
CA TYR A 335 2.91 25.86 15.63
C TYR A 335 3.39 25.33 14.29
N HIS A 336 4.27 26.09 13.64
CA HIS A 336 4.90 25.58 12.43
C HIS A 336 6.34 26.05 12.29
N LEU A 337 7.20 25.16 11.76
CA LEU A 337 8.58 25.45 11.38
C LEU A 337 8.54 26.15 10.02
N PHE A 338 9.05 27.40 9.96
CA PHE A 338 9.02 28.18 8.73
C PHE A 338 10.39 28.50 8.14
N ASP A 339 11.48 28.30 8.92
CA ASP A 339 12.85 28.49 8.42
C ASP A 339 13.84 27.55 9.09
N ILE A 340 14.81 27.08 8.29
CA ILE A 340 15.94 26.26 8.72
C ILE A 340 17.20 26.91 8.17
N TYR A 341 18.13 27.28 9.05
CA TYR A 341 19.37 27.90 8.65
C TYR A 341 20.59 27.13 9.16
N GLU A 342 21.48 26.83 8.22
CA GLU A 342 22.81 26.28 8.48
C GLU A 342 23.83 27.16 7.72
N GLY A 343 24.68 27.89 8.38
CA GLY A 343 25.62 28.80 7.72
C GLY A 343 26.59 29.49 8.68
N GLU A 344 27.29 30.51 8.21
CA GLU A 344 28.37 31.17 8.91
C GLU A 344 27.99 31.80 10.27
N ASN A 345 26.73 32.10 10.47
CA ASN A 345 26.23 32.74 11.71
C ASN A 345 25.77 31.73 12.78
N VAL A 346 26.02 30.44 12.59
CA VAL A 346 25.81 29.37 13.57
C VAL A 346 27.06 28.47 13.59
N GLY A 347 27.27 27.75 14.68
CA GLY A 347 28.45 26.85 14.78
C GLY A 347 28.39 25.75 13.70
N LYS A 348 29.56 25.22 13.28
CA LYS A 348 29.65 24.18 12.22
C LYS A 348 28.79 22.96 12.50
N ASP A 349 28.64 22.61 13.79
CA ASP A 349 27.83 21.47 14.25
C ASP A 349 26.44 21.90 14.75
N GLU A 350 26.04 23.14 14.45
CA GLU A 350 24.78 23.72 14.88
C GLU A 350 23.89 24.04 13.68
N LYS A 351 22.58 24.13 13.97
CA LYS A 351 21.57 24.64 13.08
C LYS A 351 20.62 25.58 13.81
N SER A 352 19.98 26.47 13.08
CA SER A 352 18.92 27.34 13.58
C SER A 352 17.59 26.89 13.00
N LEU A 353 16.58 26.76 13.86
CA LEU A 353 15.19 26.48 13.48
C LEU A 353 14.31 27.65 13.91
N ALA A 354 13.46 28.16 13.01
CA ALA A 354 12.54 29.22 13.32
C ALA A 354 11.08 28.72 13.33
N TYR A 355 10.43 28.90 14.46
CA TYR A 355 9.03 28.47 14.67
C TYR A 355 8.13 29.66 14.86
N SER A 356 6.96 29.60 14.23
CA SER A 356 5.82 30.47 14.51
C SER A 356 4.84 29.72 15.40
N ILE A 357 4.56 30.23 16.58
CA ILE A 357 3.72 29.60 17.59
C ILE A 357 2.49 30.45 17.82
N ARG A 358 1.32 29.87 17.62
CA ARG A 358 0.04 30.54 17.72
C ARG A 358 -0.71 30.12 18.98
N PHE A 359 -1.12 31.13 19.76
CA PHE A 359 -1.86 30.95 21.00
C PHE A 359 -3.25 31.54 20.88
N ARG A 360 -4.24 30.88 21.49
CA ARG A 360 -5.62 31.35 21.56
C ARG A 360 -6.33 30.81 22.79
N ALA A 361 -7.16 31.63 23.42
CA ALA A 361 -8.12 31.18 24.42
C ALA A 361 -9.51 31.02 23.80
N LYS A 362 -10.29 30.07 24.29
CA LYS A 362 -11.66 29.80 23.82
C LYS A 362 -12.69 30.75 24.40
N ASP A 363 -12.37 31.39 25.53
CA ASP A 363 -13.28 32.14 26.39
C ASP A 363 -12.98 33.65 26.50
N ARG A 364 -11.78 34.10 26.08
CA ARG A 364 -11.35 35.50 26.16
C ARG A 364 -10.26 35.86 25.12
N THR A 365 -10.03 37.15 24.96
CA THR A 365 -8.82 37.67 24.31
C THR A 365 -7.61 37.47 25.24
N LEU A 366 -6.48 36.97 24.70
CA LEU A 366 -5.25 36.80 25.44
C LEU A 366 -4.55 38.14 25.69
N GLU A 367 -4.01 38.33 26.89
CA GLU A 367 -3.10 39.39 27.24
C GLU A 367 -1.63 38.95 27.06
N ASP A 368 -0.71 39.91 26.87
CA ASP A 368 0.70 39.62 26.73
C ASP A 368 1.29 38.79 27.86
N LYS A 369 0.84 39.02 29.11
CA LYS A 369 1.28 38.23 30.27
C LYS A 369 0.88 36.74 30.19
N ASP A 370 -0.28 36.42 29.58
CA ASP A 370 -0.72 35.03 29.42
C ASP A 370 0.22 34.27 28.47
N VAL A 371 0.60 34.94 27.37
CA VAL A 371 1.47 34.36 26.32
C VAL A 371 2.90 34.27 26.83
N SER A 372 3.42 35.33 27.48
CA SER A 372 4.79 35.36 28.00
C SER A 372 5.03 34.24 29.00
N ALA A 373 4.11 33.97 29.91
CA ALA A 373 4.23 32.90 30.89
C ALA A 373 4.32 31.49 30.23
N VAL A 374 3.62 31.27 29.13
CA VAL A 374 3.70 30.01 28.36
C VAL A 374 5.01 29.94 27.57
N MET A 375 5.43 31.04 26.95
CA MET A 375 6.68 31.15 26.21
C MET A 375 7.88 30.88 27.13
N ASP A 376 7.93 31.51 28.34
CA ASP A 376 9.01 31.27 29.31
C ASP A 376 9.09 29.80 29.72
N LYS A 377 7.93 29.13 29.88
CA LYS A 377 7.89 27.70 30.17
C LYS A 377 8.42 26.85 29.01
N ILE A 378 8.09 27.20 27.77
CA ILE A 378 8.60 26.54 26.56
C ILE A 378 10.12 26.70 26.51
N LEU A 379 10.62 27.95 26.55
CA LEU A 379 12.05 28.27 26.45
C LEU A 379 12.87 27.57 27.53
N LYS A 380 12.42 27.62 28.79
CA LYS A 380 13.10 26.94 29.91
C LYS A 380 13.20 25.44 29.71
N LYS A 381 12.21 24.80 29.06
CA LYS A 381 12.30 23.37 28.75
C LYS A 381 13.18 23.07 27.55
N LEU A 382 13.25 23.97 26.57
CA LEU A 382 14.15 23.86 25.44
C LEU A 382 15.61 23.98 25.86
N GLU A 383 15.93 24.84 26.84
CA GLU A 383 17.28 24.93 27.45
C GLU A 383 17.78 23.58 27.97
N ASN A 384 16.88 22.75 28.56
CA ASN A 384 17.25 21.41 29.03
C ASN A 384 17.67 20.46 27.90
N LEU A 385 17.29 20.77 26.65
CA LEU A 385 17.73 20.03 25.46
C LEU A 385 18.99 20.62 24.83
N GLY A 386 19.59 21.66 25.46
CA GLY A 386 20.73 22.40 24.90
C GLY A 386 20.32 23.29 23.72
N VAL A 387 19.08 23.77 23.71
CA VAL A 387 18.53 24.67 22.68
C VAL A 387 18.47 26.10 23.27
N ALA A 388 18.99 27.07 22.55
CA ALA A 388 19.00 28.48 22.95
C ALA A 388 18.31 29.37 21.93
N LEU A 389 17.78 30.51 22.40
CA LEU A 389 17.32 31.55 21.48
C LEU A 389 18.51 32.11 20.68
N ARG A 390 18.27 32.27 19.38
CA ARG A 390 19.25 32.99 18.53
C ARG A 390 19.17 34.48 18.86
N GLN A 391 20.30 35.04 19.22
CA GLN A 391 20.48 36.49 19.46
C GLN A 391 20.51 37.26 18.14
#